data_186901241a52a1ac9cb9e2251fcd1cd2
#
_entry.id   186901241a52a1ac9cb9e2251fcd1cd2
#
_cell.length_a   1.000
_cell.length_b   1.000
_cell.length_c   1.000
_cell.angle_alpha   90.00
_cell.angle_beta   90.00
_cell.angle_gamma   90.00
#
_symmetry.space_group_name_H-M   'P 1'
#
loop_
_entity.id
_entity.type
_entity.pdbx_description
1 polymer ?
#
loop_
_entity_poly.entity_id
_entity_poly.type
_entity_poly.pdbx_seq_one_letter_code
_entity_poly.pdbx_strand_id
1 'polypeptide(L)'
;MPAIKTEKQRYDRGLKRRKQVLGEKYVAARLKNRHPFTDEFQELITRYAWGEMWTRPKFDDRTRRLLVLAMMVALKSWEEFELHVRAGFEHELSQAELKEVLMLAAIYCGVPAANTAFGHAKKFIAP
;
A
#
# COMPACT_ATOMS: atom_id res chain seq x y z
N MET A 1 -3.79 7.86 -20.70
CA MET A 1 -3.19 6.55 -20.46
C MET A 1 -3.59 5.57 -21.55
N PRO A 2 -2.63 4.86 -22.17
CA PRO A 2 -2.98 3.92 -23.24
C PRO A 2 -3.83 2.78 -22.70
N ALA A 3 -4.73 2.28 -23.54
CA ALA A 3 -5.57 1.15 -23.19
C ALA A 3 -4.73 -0.11 -22.99
N ILE A 4 -5.12 -0.93 -22.01
CA ILE A 4 -4.50 -2.22 -21.78
C ILE A 4 -5.24 -3.24 -22.64
N LYS A 5 -4.52 -3.90 -23.55
CA LYS A 5 -5.11 -4.83 -24.51
C LYS A 5 -4.97 -6.29 -24.12
N THR A 6 -3.95 -6.65 -23.32
CA THR A 6 -3.69 -8.04 -22.95
C THR A 6 -3.44 -8.17 -21.45
N GLU A 7 -3.61 -9.39 -20.94
CA GLU A 7 -3.31 -9.71 -19.54
C GLU A 7 -1.81 -9.55 -19.25
N LYS A 8 -0.95 -9.85 -20.21
CA LYS A 8 0.49 -9.63 -20.06
C LYS A 8 0.82 -8.15 -19.89
N GLN A 9 0.22 -7.29 -20.71
CA GLN A 9 0.41 -5.84 -20.61
C GLN A 9 -0.07 -5.32 -19.25
N ARG A 10 -1.20 -5.83 -18.77
CA ARG A 10 -1.76 -5.48 -17.47
C ARG A 10 -0.81 -5.90 -16.35
N TYR A 11 -0.26 -7.10 -16.44
CA TYR A 11 0.71 -7.59 -15.46
C TYR A 11 1.99 -6.74 -15.45
N ASP A 12 2.57 -6.49 -16.61
CA ASP A 12 3.81 -5.71 -16.72
C ASP A 12 3.63 -4.29 -16.16
N ARG A 13 2.50 -3.68 -16.45
CA ARG A 13 2.14 -2.37 -15.92
C ARG A 13 1.95 -2.40 -14.40
N GLY A 14 1.28 -3.42 -13.92
CA GLY A 14 1.05 -3.60 -12.49
C GLY A 14 2.34 -3.83 -11.73
N LEU A 15 3.25 -4.63 -12.27
CA LEU A 15 4.54 -4.89 -11.64
C LEU A 15 5.38 -3.60 -11.54
N LYS A 16 5.41 -2.84 -12.61
CA LYS A 16 6.11 -1.55 -12.61
C LYS A 16 5.53 -0.61 -11.55
N ARG A 17 4.21 -0.54 -11.49
CA ARG A 17 3.51 0.33 -10.54
C ARG A 17 3.73 -0.11 -9.10
N ARG A 18 3.67 -1.41 -8.84
CA ARG A 18 3.92 -1.98 -7.52
C ARG A 18 5.31 -1.59 -7.02
N LYS A 19 6.31 -1.67 -7.89
CA LYS A 19 7.68 -1.27 -7.55
C LYS A 19 7.77 0.22 -7.21
N GLN A 20 7.05 1.07 -7.93
CA GLN A 20 7.03 2.51 -7.66
C GLN A 20 6.41 2.84 -6.30
N VAL A 21 5.38 2.11 -5.89
CA VAL A 21 4.62 2.40 -4.68
C VAL A 21 5.20 1.72 -3.44
N LEU A 22 5.65 0.49 -3.55
CA LEU A 22 6.15 -0.31 -2.42
C LEU A 22 7.68 -0.36 -2.32
N GLY A 23 8.37 0.06 -3.38
CA GLY A 23 9.84 0.03 -3.42
C GLY A 23 10.36 -1.18 -4.18
N GLU A 24 11.41 -1.00 -4.98
CA GLU A 24 11.97 -2.06 -5.81
C GLU A 24 12.53 -3.22 -5.01
N LYS A 25 13.24 -2.94 -3.91
CA LYS A 25 13.84 -3.98 -3.08
C LYS A 25 12.80 -4.90 -2.47
N TYR A 26 11.73 -4.32 -1.94
CA TYR A 26 10.65 -5.09 -1.35
C TYR A 26 10.00 -6.01 -2.40
N VAL A 27 9.66 -5.45 -3.55
CA VAL A 27 8.99 -6.21 -4.62
C VAL A 27 9.92 -7.30 -5.16
N ALA A 28 11.21 -6.98 -5.36
CA ALA A 28 12.19 -7.97 -5.81
C ALA A 28 12.31 -9.14 -4.84
N ALA A 29 12.33 -8.85 -3.54
CA ALA A 29 12.39 -9.90 -2.51
C ALA A 29 11.13 -10.78 -2.54
N ARG A 30 9.97 -10.18 -2.73
CA ARG A 30 8.72 -10.94 -2.85
C ARG A 30 8.71 -11.84 -4.06
N LEU A 31 9.19 -11.35 -5.20
CA LEU A 31 9.28 -12.15 -6.43
C LEU A 31 10.28 -13.29 -6.29
N LYS A 32 11.40 -13.06 -5.60
CA LYS A 32 12.42 -14.08 -5.36
C LYS A 32 11.89 -15.20 -4.46
N ASN A 33 11.04 -14.87 -3.51
CA ASN A 33 10.49 -15.81 -2.53
C ASN A 33 9.10 -16.31 -2.90
N ARG A 34 8.74 -16.26 -4.18
CA ARG A 34 7.44 -16.73 -4.65
C ARG A 34 7.27 -18.23 -4.42
N HIS A 35 6.03 -18.64 -4.24
CA HIS A 35 5.68 -20.02 -3.95
C HIS A 35 4.52 -20.45 -4.85
N PRO A 36 4.54 -21.68 -5.41
CA PRO A 36 3.47 -22.13 -6.30
C PRO A 36 2.06 -22.00 -5.74
N PHE A 37 1.91 -22.19 -4.43
CA PHE A 37 0.60 -22.04 -3.77
C PHE A 37 0.04 -20.63 -3.86
N THR A 38 0.89 -19.60 -3.87
CA THR A 38 0.48 -18.21 -3.85
C THR A 38 0.68 -17.48 -5.18
N ASP A 39 1.36 -18.08 -6.15
CA ASP A 39 1.72 -17.42 -7.41
C ASP A 39 0.53 -16.90 -8.18
N GLU A 40 -0.50 -17.72 -8.34
CA GLU A 40 -1.69 -17.33 -9.10
C GLU A 40 -2.40 -16.13 -8.46
N PHE A 41 -2.48 -16.12 -7.14
CA PHE A 41 -3.02 -14.99 -6.39
C PHE A 41 -2.17 -13.74 -6.56
N GLN A 42 -0.84 -13.87 -6.47
CA GLN A 42 0.07 -12.74 -6.65
C GLN A 42 -0.02 -12.17 -8.08
N GLU A 43 -0.19 -13.03 -9.08
CA GLU A 43 -0.41 -12.58 -10.44
C GLU A 43 -1.73 -11.83 -10.60
N LEU A 44 -2.78 -12.33 -9.97
CA LEU A 44 -4.10 -11.69 -9.99
C LEU A 44 -4.04 -10.28 -9.40
N ILE A 45 -3.45 -10.13 -8.21
CA ILE A 45 -3.36 -8.81 -7.57
C ILE A 45 -2.40 -7.88 -8.33
N THR A 46 -1.36 -8.41 -8.94
CA THR A 46 -0.46 -7.59 -9.75
C THR A 46 -1.18 -7.02 -10.97
N ARG A 47 -2.00 -7.84 -11.64
CA ARG A 47 -2.79 -7.37 -12.78
C ARG A 47 -3.86 -6.34 -12.38
N TYR A 48 -4.61 -6.61 -11.33
CA TYR A 48 -5.81 -5.83 -11.04
C TYR A 48 -5.65 -4.78 -9.95
N ALA A 49 -5.04 -5.11 -8.82
CA ALA A 49 -4.79 -4.09 -7.81
C ALA A 49 -3.75 -3.07 -8.30
N TRP A 50 -2.63 -3.55 -8.80
CA TRP A 50 -1.54 -2.68 -9.24
C TRP A 50 -1.68 -2.22 -10.69
N GLY A 51 -2.17 -3.08 -11.59
CA GLY A 51 -2.33 -2.75 -13.00
C GLY A 51 -3.56 -1.95 -13.32
N GLU A 52 -4.62 -2.05 -12.49
CA GLU A 52 -5.88 -1.32 -12.70
C GLU A 52 -6.09 -0.22 -11.67
N MET A 53 -6.10 -0.56 -10.38
CA MET A 53 -6.50 0.41 -9.35
C MET A 53 -5.44 1.46 -9.09
N TRP A 54 -4.18 1.06 -8.97
CA TRP A 54 -3.09 1.99 -8.69
C TRP A 54 -2.62 2.79 -9.91
N THR A 55 -3.15 2.50 -11.08
CA THR A 55 -2.86 3.26 -12.32
C THR A 55 -3.98 4.22 -12.70
N ARG A 56 -5.07 4.26 -11.94
CA ARG A 56 -6.18 5.19 -12.23
C ARG A 56 -5.73 6.64 -11.98
N PRO A 57 -6.07 7.59 -12.87
CA PRO A 57 -5.48 8.92 -12.82
C PRO A 57 -6.16 9.94 -11.89
N LYS A 58 -7.30 9.62 -11.29
CA LYS A 58 -8.07 10.60 -10.50
C LYS A 58 -7.40 10.99 -9.19
N PHE A 59 -6.71 10.06 -8.52
CA PHE A 59 -5.98 10.33 -7.29
C PHE A 59 -4.48 10.26 -7.53
N ASP A 60 -3.73 11.15 -6.91
CA ASP A 60 -2.28 11.03 -6.88
C ASP A 60 -1.87 9.95 -5.86
N ASP A 61 -0.57 9.65 -5.82
CA ASP A 61 -0.04 8.61 -4.95
C ASP A 61 -0.25 8.93 -3.47
N ARG A 62 -0.09 10.19 -3.08
CA ARG A 62 -0.30 10.63 -1.70
C ARG A 62 -1.72 10.37 -1.25
N THR A 63 -2.69 10.84 -2.01
CA THR A 63 -4.12 10.66 -1.69
C THR A 63 -4.46 9.18 -1.57
N ARG A 64 -3.99 8.37 -2.53
CA ARG A 64 -4.27 6.93 -2.53
C ARG A 64 -3.63 6.24 -1.33
N ARG A 65 -2.39 6.63 -0.98
CA ARG A 65 -1.71 6.09 0.21
C ARG A 65 -2.47 6.41 1.49
N LEU A 66 -2.92 7.66 1.66
CA LEU A 66 -3.68 8.07 2.84
C LEU A 66 -4.98 7.28 2.97
N LEU A 67 -5.69 7.08 1.86
CA LEU A 67 -6.93 6.29 1.85
C LEU A 67 -6.65 4.83 2.22
N VAL A 68 -5.62 4.23 1.64
CA VAL A 68 -5.26 2.83 1.95
C VAL A 68 -4.90 2.68 3.42
N LEU A 69 -4.12 3.61 3.96
CA LEU A 69 -3.75 3.56 5.38
C LEU A 69 -4.97 3.62 6.28
N ALA A 70 -5.92 4.51 5.97
CA ALA A 70 -7.17 4.61 6.74
C ALA A 70 -7.97 3.30 6.67
N MET A 71 -8.06 2.69 5.48
CA MET A 71 -8.75 1.42 5.31
C MET A 71 -8.08 0.29 6.09
N MET A 72 -6.74 0.27 6.11
CA MET A 72 -6.00 -0.74 6.87
C MET A 72 -6.23 -0.63 8.37
N VAL A 73 -6.35 0.59 8.89
CA VAL A 73 -6.71 0.82 10.30
C VAL A 73 -8.11 0.27 10.58
N ALA A 74 -9.08 0.62 9.72
CA ALA A 74 -10.46 0.17 9.88
C ALA A 74 -10.58 -1.35 9.85
N LEU A 75 -9.82 -2.01 8.97
CA LEU A 75 -9.81 -3.45 8.81
C LEU A 75 -8.86 -4.15 9.79
N LYS A 76 -8.04 -3.39 10.53
CA LYS A 76 -7.01 -3.92 11.44
C LYS A 76 -6.02 -4.82 10.71
N SER A 77 -5.68 -4.48 9.47
CA SER A 77 -4.72 -5.19 8.62
C SER A 77 -3.32 -4.66 8.87
N TRP A 78 -2.70 -5.06 9.98
CA TRP A 78 -1.50 -4.42 10.48
C TRP A 78 -0.25 -4.67 9.64
N GLU A 79 -0.11 -5.85 9.05
CA GLU A 79 1.01 -6.14 8.14
C GLU A 79 1.00 -5.18 6.94
N GLU A 80 -0.16 -5.03 6.30
CA GLU A 80 -0.32 -4.12 5.17
C GLU A 80 -0.19 -2.66 5.59
N PHE A 81 -0.69 -2.33 6.78
CA PHE A 81 -0.53 -1.00 7.35
C PHE A 81 0.96 -0.65 7.48
N GLU A 82 1.74 -1.53 8.10
CA GLU A 82 3.19 -1.31 8.27
C GLU A 82 3.90 -1.22 6.93
N LEU A 83 3.54 -2.07 5.98
CA LEU A 83 4.11 -2.03 4.63
C LEU A 83 3.93 -0.65 4.00
N HIS A 84 2.71 -0.13 4.06
CA HIS A 84 2.39 1.17 3.46
C HIS A 84 2.97 2.35 4.24
N VAL A 85 3.08 2.25 5.56
CA VAL A 85 3.76 3.28 6.36
C VAL A 85 5.23 3.37 5.96
N ARG A 86 5.92 2.22 5.94
CA ARG A 86 7.33 2.16 5.57
C ARG A 86 7.56 2.70 4.16
N ALA A 87 6.82 2.15 3.19
CA ALA A 87 6.96 2.58 1.80
C ALA A 87 6.57 4.06 1.63
N GLY A 88 5.53 4.50 2.32
CA GLY A 88 5.09 5.89 2.26
C GLY A 88 6.15 6.85 2.74
N PHE A 89 6.82 6.55 3.85
CA PHE A 89 7.90 7.39 4.38
C PHE A 89 9.11 7.44 3.45
N GLU A 90 9.33 6.42 2.64
CA GLU A 90 10.38 6.39 1.64
C GLU A 90 10.00 7.17 0.37
N HIS A 91 8.76 7.54 0.22
CA HIS A 91 8.24 8.20 -0.98
C HIS A 91 7.53 9.53 -0.65
N GLU A 92 6.19 9.51 -0.56
CA GLU A 92 5.40 10.74 -0.53
C GLU A 92 4.75 11.08 0.82
N LEU A 93 4.84 10.18 1.80
CA LEU A 93 4.12 10.35 3.08
C LEU A 93 4.99 11.07 4.11
N SER A 94 4.43 12.09 4.76
CA SER A 94 5.08 12.71 5.92
C SER A 94 4.52 12.14 7.22
N GLN A 95 5.32 12.25 8.27
CA GLN A 95 4.89 11.84 9.61
C GLN A 95 3.66 12.65 10.06
N ALA A 96 3.63 13.94 9.74
CA ALA A 96 2.50 14.80 10.08
C ALA A 96 1.21 14.33 9.42
N GLU A 97 1.28 13.94 8.15
CA GLU A 97 0.12 13.43 7.43
C GLU A 97 -0.37 12.11 8.01
N LEU A 98 0.54 11.20 8.33
CA LEU A 98 0.17 9.95 8.96
C LEU A 98 -0.54 10.20 10.30
N LYS A 99 0.00 11.11 11.11
CA LYS A 99 -0.62 11.49 12.36
C LYS A 99 -2.07 11.97 12.17
N GLU A 100 -2.30 12.80 11.15
CA GLU A 100 -3.65 13.31 10.86
C GLU A 100 -4.60 12.18 10.47
N VAL A 101 -4.14 11.21 9.68
CA VAL A 101 -4.96 10.03 9.33
C VAL A 101 -5.34 9.27 10.59
N LEU A 102 -4.39 9.03 11.49
CA LEU A 102 -4.64 8.26 12.71
C LEU A 102 -5.52 9.00 13.70
N MET A 103 -5.37 10.32 13.79
CA MET A 103 -6.26 11.15 14.62
C MET A 103 -7.70 11.07 14.13
N LEU A 104 -7.88 11.16 12.81
CA LEU A 104 -9.20 11.04 12.19
C LEU A 104 -9.76 9.63 12.39
N ALA A 105 -8.92 8.61 12.24
CA ALA A 105 -9.32 7.20 12.45
C ALA A 105 -9.78 6.95 13.90
N ALA A 106 -9.25 7.67 14.88
CA ALA A 106 -9.70 7.53 16.26
C ALA A 106 -11.18 7.83 16.41
N ILE A 107 -11.70 8.74 15.60
CA ILE A 107 -13.13 9.12 15.62
C ILE A 107 -13.98 8.13 14.83
N TYR A 108 -13.54 7.74 13.63
CA TYR A 108 -14.37 6.94 12.73
C TYR A 108 -14.12 5.43 12.80
N CYS A 109 -12.94 5.01 13.28
CA CYS A 109 -12.62 3.58 13.45
C CYS A 109 -12.58 3.16 14.93
N GLY A 110 -12.57 4.11 15.84
CA GLY A 110 -12.51 3.86 17.28
C GLY A 110 -11.11 4.07 17.87
N VAL A 111 -11.07 4.55 19.08
CA VAL A 111 -9.82 4.82 19.81
C VAL A 111 -8.93 3.58 19.94
N PRO A 112 -9.46 2.38 20.25
CA PRO A 112 -8.60 1.20 20.35
C PRO A 112 -7.85 0.87 19.06
N ALA A 113 -8.52 0.96 17.90
CA ALA A 113 -7.88 0.71 16.60
C ALA A 113 -6.80 1.76 16.32
N ALA A 114 -7.10 3.03 16.57
CA ALA A 114 -6.14 4.11 16.37
C ALA A 114 -4.92 3.96 17.30
N ASN A 115 -5.16 3.60 18.55
CA ASN A 115 -4.08 3.37 19.52
C ASN A 115 -3.13 2.27 19.03
N THR A 116 -3.67 1.16 18.53
CA THR A 116 -2.88 0.08 17.97
C THR A 116 -2.11 0.56 16.74
N ALA A 117 -2.76 1.35 15.87
CA ALA A 117 -2.12 1.90 14.67
C ALA A 117 -0.93 2.81 15.03
N PHE A 118 -1.07 3.68 16.03
CA PHE A 118 0.04 4.50 16.50
C PHE A 118 1.22 3.64 16.95
N GLY A 119 0.94 2.54 17.67
CA GLY A 119 1.97 1.60 18.10
C GLY A 119 2.72 0.98 16.93
N HIS A 120 2.01 0.55 15.89
CA HIS A 120 2.63 -0.01 14.70
C HIS A 120 3.43 1.05 13.93
N ALA A 121 2.90 2.28 13.82
CA ALA A 121 3.57 3.36 13.10
C ALA A 121 4.88 3.78 13.76
N LYS A 122 4.94 3.77 15.08
CA LYS A 122 6.13 4.17 15.85
C LYS A 122 7.38 3.41 15.46
N LYS A 123 7.26 2.18 14.98
CA LYS A 123 8.39 1.35 14.56
C LYS A 123 9.23 2.01 13.45
N PHE A 124 8.62 2.90 12.69
CA PHE A 124 9.24 3.53 11.52
C PHE A 124 9.59 5.00 11.77
N ILE A 125 9.46 5.46 12.99
CA ILE A 125 9.67 6.86 13.37
C ILE A 125 10.81 6.92 14.38
N ALA A 126 11.76 7.83 14.16
CA ALA A 126 12.87 8.03 15.10
C ALA A 126 12.36 8.51 16.46
N PRO A 127 13.03 8.12 17.57
CA PRO A 127 12.67 8.56 18.91
C PRO A 127 12.71 10.06 19.08
#